data_496497fea7e4198c28153999a56cbcd5
#
_entry.id   496497fea7e4198c28153999a56cbcd5
#
_cell.length_a   1.000
_cell.length_b   1.000
_cell.length_c   1.000
_cell.angle_alpha   90.00
_cell.angle_beta   90.00
_cell.angle_gamma   90.00
#
_symmetry.space_group_name_H-M   'P 1'
#
loop_
_entity.id
_entity.type
_entity.pdbx_description
1 polymer ?
#
loop_
_entity_poly.entity_id
_entity_poly.type
_entity_poly.pdbx_seq_one_letter_code
_entity_poly.pdbx_strand_id
1 'polypeptide(L)'
;MGVQRYDSRAGLIVVDFQNDFADPAGSLSVSGGASILPTINAEVAAATANGALVAYTQDWHPESTPHFARDGGIWPVHCVRGTWGAEIHPEQKDDGPRVRKGTNG
;
A
#
# COMPACT_ATOMS: atom_id res chain seq x y z
N MET A 1 -25.19 3.74 6.62
CA MET A 1 -24.08 3.77 5.69
C MET A 1 -24.28 2.79 4.55
N GLY A 2 -23.71 3.08 3.43
CA GLY A 2 -23.77 2.18 2.30
C GLY A 2 -23.04 0.87 2.56
N VAL A 3 -23.62 -0.21 2.09
CA VAL A 3 -22.95 -1.51 2.09
C VAL A 3 -22.21 -1.64 0.77
N GLN A 4 -20.94 -1.91 0.85
CA GLN A 4 -20.15 -2.17 -0.34
C GLN A 4 -20.59 -3.50 -0.93
N ARG A 5 -20.90 -3.46 -2.23
CA ARG A 5 -21.33 -4.65 -2.94
C ARG A 5 -20.31 -4.98 -4.01
N TYR A 6 -19.71 -6.13 -3.83
CA TYR A 6 -18.77 -6.66 -4.80
C TYR A 6 -19.39 -7.82 -5.54
N ASP A 7 -19.04 -7.97 -6.80
CA ASP A 7 -19.37 -9.15 -7.59
C ASP A 7 -18.15 -9.50 -8.47
N SER A 8 -18.30 -10.51 -9.32
CA SER A 8 -17.20 -10.99 -10.16
C SER A 8 -16.72 -9.99 -11.21
N ARG A 9 -17.45 -8.88 -11.39
CA ARG A 9 -17.06 -7.81 -12.32
C ARG A 9 -16.37 -6.66 -11.63
N ALA A 10 -16.32 -6.68 -10.29
CA ALA A 10 -15.67 -5.64 -9.50
C ALA A 10 -14.20 -5.93 -9.29
N GLY A 11 -13.43 -4.89 -9.05
CA GLY A 11 -12.05 -4.99 -8.61
C GLY A 11 -11.81 -4.03 -7.45
N LEU A 12 -11.05 -4.48 -6.47
CA LEU A 12 -10.60 -3.66 -5.35
C LEU A 12 -9.09 -3.52 -5.45
N ILE A 13 -8.62 -2.29 -5.47
CA ILE A 13 -7.19 -2.00 -5.44
C ILE A 13 -6.86 -1.33 -4.12
N VAL A 14 -5.96 -1.93 -3.35
CA VAL A 14 -5.43 -1.34 -2.12
C VAL A 14 -4.11 -0.68 -2.48
N VAL A 15 -4.06 0.63 -2.36
CA VAL A 15 -2.95 1.44 -2.85
C VAL A 15 -1.96 1.71 -1.73
N ASP A 16 -0.75 1.17 -1.85
CA ASP A 16 0.43 1.57 -1.07
C ASP A 16 0.23 1.57 0.46
N PHE A 17 -0.44 0.58 1.00
CA PHE A 17 -0.58 0.49 2.45
C PHE A 17 0.67 -0.15 3.06
N GLN A 18 1.75 0.57 2.97
CA GLN A 18 3.09 0.15 3.34
C GLN A 18 3.54 0.81 4.64
N ASN A 19 4.52 0.21 5.30
CA ASN A 19 4.97 0.67 6.62
C ASN A 19 5.40 2.13 6.62
N ASP A 20 6.14 2.59 5.61
CA ASP A 20 6.60 3.99 5.58
C ASP A 20 5.47 5.00 5.51
N PHE A 21 4.30 4.61 5.00
CA PHE A 21 3.14 5.49 4.94
C PHE A 21 2.17 5.27 6.10
N ALA A 22 1.96 4.02 6.49
CA ALA A 22 0.90 3.65 7.42
C ALA A 22 1.35 3.63 8.88
N ASP A 23 2.61 3.26 9.13
CA ASP A 23 3.12 3.18 10.49
C ASP A 23 3.60 4.55 10.97
N PRO A 24 3.29 4.95 12.21
CA PRO A 24 3.79 6.22 12.75
C PRO A 24 5.30 6.36 12.73
N ALA A 25 6.04 5.25 12.73
CA ALA A 25 7.50 5.23 12.64
C ALA A 25 8.00 5.28 11.19
N GLY A 26 7.13 5.28 10.22
CA GLY A 26 7.50 5.34 8.80
C GLY A 26 8.11 6.69 8.42
N SER A 27 8.99 6.66 7.42
CA SER A 27 9.71 7.87 7.01
C SER A 27 8.84 8.91 6.31
N LEU A 28 7.69 8.49 5.79
CA LEU A 28 6.72 9.37 5.13
C LEU A 28 5.32 9.07 5.67
N SER A 29 5.24 9.01 6.98
CA SER A 29 4.02 8.61 7.68
C SER A 29 2.86 9.58 7.41
N VAL A 30 1.70 9.00 7.11
CA VAL A 30 0.46 9.75 6.93
C VAL A 30 -0.31 9.72 8.25
N SER A 31 -0.68 10.89 8.74
CA SER A 31 -1.46 11.00 9.97
C SER A 31 -2.77 10.19 9.85
N GLY A 32 -3.01 9.31 10.80
CA GLY A 32 -4.18 8.44 10.77
C GLY A 32 -4.09 7.26 9.81
N GLY A 33 -2.93 7.06 9.16
CA GLY A 33 -2.78 5.98 8.18
C GLY A 33 -3.10 4.61 8.74
N ALA A 34 -2.56 4.29 9.91
CA ALA A 34 -2.78 2.99 10.51
C ALA A 34 -4.24 2.74 10.91
N SER A 35 -5.00 3.81 11.15
CA SER A 35 -6.39 3.70 11.62
C SER A 35 -7.34 3.16 10.55
N ILE A 36 -6.94 3.16 9.28
CA ILE A 36 -7.79 2.64 8.21
C ILE A 36 -7.62 1.13 7.99
N LEU A 37 -6.69 0.50 8.69
CA LEU A 37 -6.44 -0.94 8.53
C LEU A 37 -7.69 -1.81 8.70
N PRO A 38 -8.53 -1.62 9.73
CA PRO A 38 -9.76 -2.41 9.85
C PRO A 38 -10.69 -2.25 8.66
N THR A 39 -10.80 -1.03 8.12
CA THR A 39 -11.62 -0.77 6.94
C THR A 39 -11.04 -1.48 5.71
N ILE A 40 -9.74 -1.40 5.50
CA ILE A 40 -9.09 -2.11 4.39
C ILE A 40 -9.38 -3.60 4.48
N ASN A 41 -9.16 -4.20 5.65
CA ASN A 41 -9.36 -5.62 5.82
C ASN A 41 -10.83 -6.05 5.66
N ALA A 42 -11.76 -5.22 6.08
CA ALA A 42 -13.18 -5.48 5.88
C ALA A 42 -13.55 -5.44 4.39
N GLU A 43 -13.03 -4.46 3.65
CA GLU A 43 -13.25 -4.36 2.22
C GLU A 43 -12.64 -5.52 1.45
N VAL A 44 -11.43 -5.92 1.80
CA VAL A 44 -10.77 -7.08 1.18
C VAL A 44 -11.58 -8.36 1.43
N ALA A 45 -12.04 -8.55 2.66
CA ALA A 45 -12.86 -9.72 2.99
C ALA A 45 -14.17 -9.74 2.20
N ALA A 46 -14.85 -8.60 2.09
CA ALA A 46 -16.11 -8.51 1.34
C ALA A 46 -15.88 -8.76 -0.15
N ALA A 47 -14.84 -8.18 -0.71
CA ALA A 47 -14.50 -8.37 -2.12
C ALA A 47 -14.20 -9.84 -2.42
N THR A 48 -13.35 -10.46 -1.62
CA THR A 48 -12.97 -11.87 -1.78
C THR A 48 -14.20 -12.78 -1.66
N ALA A 49 -15.05 -12.54 -0.67
CA ALA A 49 -16.23 -13.35 -0.44
C ALA A 49 -17.23 -13.29 -1.61
N ASN A 50 -17.19 -12.24 -2.41
CA ASN A 50 -18.12 -12.03 -3.52
C ASN A 50 -17.46 -12.24 -4.88
N GLY A 51 -16.29 -12.83 -4.93
CA GLY A 51 -15.62 -13.18 -6.18
C GLY A 51 -14.98 -12.02 -6.93
N ALA A 52 -14.84 -10.87 -6.30
CA ALA A 52 -14.16 -9.75 -6.89
C ALA A 52 -12.63 -9.94 -6.88
N LEU A 53 -11.96 -9.37 -7.86
CA LEU A 53 -10.51 -9.34 -7.89
C LEU A 53 -9.98 -8.35 -6.86
N VAL A 54 -8.98 -8.73 -6.08
CA VAL A 54 -8.28 -7.83 -5.17
C VAL A 54 -6.82 -7.75 -5.61
N ALA A 55 -6.30 -6.54 -5.73
CA ALA A 55 -4.91 -6.30 -6.08
C ALA A 55 -4.33 -5.22 -5.16
N TYR A 56 -3.01 -5.24 -5.03
CA TYR A 56 -2.29 -4.31 -4.15
C TYR A 56 -1.23 -3.59 -4.95
N THR A 57 -1.03 -2.31 -4.68
CA THR A 57 0.11 -1.60 -5.22
C THR A 57 1.15 -1.37 -4.13
N GLN A 58 2.40 -1.26 -4.54
CA GLN A 58 3.52 -1.15 -3.62
C GLN A 58 4.62 -0.31 -4.27
N ASP A 59 4.96 0.82 -3.65
CA ASP A 59 6.15 1.55 -4.04
C ASP A 59 7.37 0.70 -3.73
N TRP A 60 8.28 0.61 -4.69
CA TRP A 60 9.43 -0.28 -4.59
C TRP A 60 10.64 0.41 -5.21
N HIS A 61 11.11 1.46 -4.52
CA HIS A 61 12.14 2.34 -5.05
C HIS A 61 13.53 1.75 -4.96
N PRO A 62 14.43 2.09 -5.90
CA PRO A 62 15.84 1.81 -5.70
C PRO A 62 16.37 2.63 -4.53
N GLU A 63 17.54 2.24 -4.02
CA GLU A 63 18.18 2.93 -2.89
C GLU A 63 18.45 4.39 -3.19
N SER A 64 18.73 4.71 -4.46
CA SER A 64 18.94 6.07 -4.93
C SER A 64 18.02 6.35 -6.10
N THR A 65 17.36 7.49 -6.06
CA THR A 65 16.46 7.93 -7.12
C THR A 65 16.38 9.45 -7.09
N PRO A 66 16.25 10.12 -8.27
CA PRO A 66 16.12 11.58 -8.31
C PRO A 66 14.87 12.12 -7.61
N HIS A 67 13.96 11.26 -7.20
CA HIS A 67 12.79 11.69 -6.42
C HIS A 67 13.12 12.00 -4.96
N PHE A 68 14.18 11.40 -4.42
CA PHE A 68 14.55 11.59 -3.02
C PHE A 68 15.27 12.91 -2.81
N ALA A 69 14.99 13.57 -1.70
CA ALA A 69 15.60 14.87 -1.38
C ALA A 69 17.11 14.79 -1.33
N ARG A 70 17.68 13.69 -0.80
CA ARG A 70 19.13 13.51 -0.74
C ARG A 70 19.78 13.41 -2.13
N ASP A 71 19.00 13.08 -3.15
CA ASP A 71 19.44 12.91 -4.53
C ASP A 71 18.96 14.04 -5.44
N GLY A 72 18.44 15.13 -4.85
CA GLY A 72 18.00 16.32 -5.59
C GLY A 72 16.51 16.44 -5.79
N GLY A 73 15.71 15.49 -5.29
CA GLY A 73 14.26 15.51 -5.37
C GLY A 73 13.61 16.23 -4.18
N ILE A 74 12.34 15.95 -3.96
CA ILE A 74 11.55 16.63 -2.93
C ILE A 74 11.08 15.67 -1.81
N TRP A 75 11.17 14.36 -2.02
CA TRP A 75 10.62 13.40 -1.07
C TRP A 75 11.69 12.86 -0.13
N PRO A 76 11.36 12.62 1.16
CA PRO A 76 12.28 11.88 2.02
C PRO A 76 12.47 10.46 1.46
N VAL A 77 13.56 9.83 1.83
CA VAL A 77 13.81 8.43 1.45
C VAL A 77 12.66 7.58 2.02
N HIS A 78 11.99 6.82 1.17
CA HIS A 78 10.88 5.98 1.59
C HIS A 78 10.71 4.81 0.65
N CYS A 79 10.12 3.74 1.16
CA CYS A 79 9.74 2.55 0.38
C CYS A 79 10.89 2.01 -0.48
N VAL A 80 12.08 2.00 0.07
CA VAL A 80 13.25 1.42 -0.59
C VAL A 80 13.09 -0.10 -0.61
N ARG A 81 13.26 -0.69 -1.77
CA ARG A 81 13.10 -2.14 -1.96
C ARG A 81 13.90 -2.92 -0.93
N GLY A 82 13.30 -3.98 -0.41
CA GLY A 82 13.94 -4.84 0.57
C GLY A 82 14.02 -4.29 1.99
N THR A 83 13.46 -3.10 2.27
CA THR A 83 13.45 -2.54 3.61
C THR A 83 12.08 -2.73 4.29
N TRP A 84 12.08 -2.61 5.61
CA TRP A 84 10.83 -2.62 6.39
C TRP A 84 9.83 -1.58 5.90
N GLY A 85 10.33 -0.39 5.54
CA GLY A 85 9.46 0.71 5.09
C GLY A 85 8.68 0.38 3.83
N ALA A 86 9.25 -0.41 2.93
CA ALA A 86 8.61 -0.80 1.69
C ALA A 86 7.62 -1.95 1.86
N GLU A 87 7.68 -2.67 2.98
CA GLU A 87 6.77 -3.80 3.20
C GLU A 87 5.35 -3.33 3.39
N ILE A 88 4.40 -4.12 2.88
CA ILE A 88 2.98 -3.93 3.16
C ILE A 88 2.77 -4.15 4.65
N HIS A 89 1.88 -3.35 5.24
CA HIS A 89 1.56 -3.45 6.66
C HIS A 89 1.29 -4.90 7.04
N PRO A 90 1.94 -5.42 8.10
CA PRO A 90 1.90 -6.86 8.39
C PRO A 90 0.52 -7.40 8.74
N GLU A 91 -0.40 -6.54 9.18
CA GLU A 91 -1.75 -6.96 9.54
C GLU A 91 -2.76 -6.77 8.42
N GLN A 92 -2.33 -6.24 7.26
CA GLN A 92 -3.19 -6.16 6.10
C GLN A 92 -3.43 -7.54 5.50
N LYS A 93 -4.68 -7.84 5.14
CA LYS A 93 -4.97 -9.05 4.36
C LYS A 93 -4.29 -8.96 3.01
N ASP A 94 -3.65 -10.04 2.59
CA ASP A 94 -2.83 -10.10 1.38
C ASP A 94 -3.31 -11.26 0.51
N ASP A 95 -4.47 -11.07 -0.11
CA ASP A 95 -5.19 -12.13 -0.80
C ASP A 95 -5.16 -11.98 -2.32
N GLY A 96 -4.23 -11.23 -2.88
CA GLY A 96 -4.18 -11.01 -4.32
C GLY A 96 -2.82 -10.59 -4.82
N PRO A 97 -2.70 -10.34 -6.13
CA PRO A 97 -1.43 -9.96 -6.74
C PRO A 97 -0.96 -8.58 -6.29
N ARG A 98 0.35 -8.40 -6.28
CA ARG A 98 1.00 -7.13 -6.01
C ARG A 98 1.58 -6.56 -7.28
N VAL A 99 1.39 -5.26 -7.47
CA VAL A 99 2.01 -4.51 -8.55
C VAL A 99 3.02 -3.56 -7.92
N ARG A 100 4.29 -3.79 -8.17
CA ARG A 100 5.36 -2.93 -7.69
C ARG A 100 5.62 -1.83 -8.70
N LYS A 101 5.74 -0.61 -8.21
CA LYS A 101 5.93 0.57 -9.05
C LYS A 101 7.05 1.44 -8.50
N GLY A 102 7.49 2.42 -9.28
CA GLY A 102 8.63 3.24 -8.89
C GLY A 102 9.95 2.48 -8.87
N THR A 103 10.04 1.39 -9.60
CA THR A 103 11.19 0.47 -9.56
C THR A 103 12.41 0.99 -10.31
N ASN A 104 12.21 1.94 -11.19
CA ASN A 104 13.29 2.55 -11.98
C ASN A 104 13.65 3.97 -11.54
N GLY A 105 13.16 4.37 -10.38
CA GLY A 105 13.38 5.71 -9.89
C GLY A 105 12.24 6.69 -10.23
#